data_564446572a7415fa518fa6f20df315de
#
_entry.id   564446572a7415fa518fa6f20df315de
#
_cell.length_a   1.000
_cell.length_b   1.000
_cell.length_c   1.000
_cell.angle_alpha   90.00
_cell.angle_beta   90.00
_cell.angle_gamma   90.00
#
_symmetry.space_group_name_H-M   'P 1'
#
loop_
_entity.id
_entity.type
_entity.pdbx_description
1 polymer ?
#
loop_
_entity_poly.entity_id
_entity_poly.type
_entity_poly.pdbx_seq_one_letter_code
_entity_poly.pdbx_strand_id
1 'polypeptide(L)'
;MKKLILIVLTLAMIVSLFGCGGKDKGPEPGTPVSSFYEAVLAAQPEGAEDLIFFEESNPALINSFYPGLDGIELSQQAFYMPPIATHPCEIVLVEVQDSANVQAVVDIFQARIDLGADNTTYPESAAGWQLYAQTQYSGNFVCMIVLPEGYVVPENVFDL
;
A
#
# COMPACT_ATOMS: atom_id res chain seq x y z
N MET A 1 30.83 50.74 -15.26
CA MET A 1 29.86 50.19 -14.29
C MET A 1 28.70 49.42 -14.91
N LYS A 2 28.60 49.21 -16.22
CA LYS A 2 27.49 48.48 -16.87
C LYS A 2 27.83 47.01 -17.22
N LYS A 3 29.05 46.55 -16.99
CA LYS A 3 29.50 45.18 -17.32
C LYS A 3 29.52 44.24 -16.13
N LEU A 4 29.29 44.71 -14.91
CA LEU A 4 29.31 43.89 -13.70
C LEU A 4 27.93 43.30 -13.33
N ILE A 5 26.87 43.85 -13.90
CA ILE A 5 25.49 43.42 -13.60
C ILE A 5 25.06 42.20 -14.42
N LEU A 6 25.76 41.93 -15.54
CA LEU A 6 25.38 40.83 -16.43
C LEU A 6 25.92 39.48 -15.99
N ILE A 7 26.90 39.45 -15.07
CA ILE A 7 27.51 38.18 -14.59
C ILE A 7 26.78 37.61 -13.36
N VAL A 8 26.02 38.40 -12.66
CA VAL A 8 25.27 37.95 -11.47
C VAL A 8 23.93 37.28 -11.85
N LEU A 9 23.39 37.58 -13.04
CA LEU A 9 22.11 37.01 -13.47
C LEU A 9 22.22 35.58 -14.11
N THR A 10 23.41 35.19 -14.50
CA THR A 10 23.64 33.85 -15.09
C THR A 10 24.02 32.77 -14.10
N LEU A 11 24.24 33.11 -12.82
CA LEU A 11 24.62 32.15 -11.80
C LEU A 11 23.42 31.65 -10.96
N ALA A 12 22.22 32.20 -11.21
CA ALA A 12 21.00 31.84 -10.45
C ALA A 12 20.14 30.75 -11.07
N MET A 13 20.58 30.14 -12.19
CA MET A 13 19.79 29.10 -12.93
C MET A 13 20.41 27.70 -12.92
N ILE A 14 21.37 27.39 -12.07
CA ILE A 14 22.01 26.06 -12.01
C ILE A 14 21.79 25.35 -10.66
N VAL A 15 20.77 25.72 -9.91
CA VAL A 15 20.49 25.08 -8.61
C VAL A 15 19.10 24.43 -8.57
N SER A 16 18.69 23.77 -9.65
CA SER A 16 17.44 23.00 -9.60
C SER A 16 17.47 21.67 -10.36
N LEU A 17 18.63 21.04 -10.48
CA LEU A 17 18.76 19.69 -11.05
C LEU A 17 19.50 18.71 -10.15
N PHE A 18 19.61 18.97 -8.87
CA PHE A 18 19.82 17.90 -7.90
C PHE A 18 18.43 17.44 -7.43
N GLY A 19 17.71 16.78 -8.33
CA GLY A 19 16.67 15.87 -7.94
C GLY A 19 17.31 14.87 -6.99
N CYS A 20 16.85 14.85 -5.77
CA CYS A 20 17.16 13.88 -4.76
C CYS A 20 16.85 12.50 -5.33
N GLY A 21 17.82 11.85 -5.95
CA GLY A 21 17.78 10.45 -6.33
C GLY A 21 17.90 9.64 -5.04
N GLY A 22 16.84 9.61 -4.25
CA GLY A 22 16.65 8.65 -3.18
C GLY A 22 16.67 7.26 -3.80
N LYS A 23 17.40 6.36 -3.18
CA LYS A 23 17.52 4.96 -3.55
C LYS A 23 16.24 4.20 -3.14
N ASP A 24 15.13 4.53 -3.71
CA ASP A 24 13.96 3.68 -3.59
C ASP A 24 13.76 2.97 -4.93
N LYS A 25 14.71 2.08 -5.23
CA LYS A 25 14.42 0.98 -6.12
C LYS A 25 13.51 0.07 -5.33
N GLY A 26 12.21 0.16 -5.59
CA GLY A 26 11.26 -0.82 -5.11
C GLY A 26 11.69 -2.26 -5.45
N PRO A 27 10.92 -3.25 -5.02
CA PRO A 27 11.19 -4.64 -5.37
C PRO A 27 11.35 -4.80 -6.88
N GLU A 28 12.15 -5.79 -7.29
CA GLU A 28 12.32 -6.09 -8.71
C GLU A 28 10.96 -6.48 -9.32
N PRO A 29 10.61 -5.98 -10.52
CA PRO A 29 9.37 -6.35 -11.20
C PRO A 29 9.20 -7.88 -11.28
N GLY A 30 7.99 -8.35 -10.96
CA GLY A 30 7.69 -9.77 -10.93
C GLY A 30 8.10 -10.50 -9.64
N THR A 31 8.60 -9.79 -8.61
CA THR A 31 8.71 -10.37 -7.26
C THR A 31 7.34 -10.88 -6.83
N PRO A 32 7.20 -12.16 -6.42
CA PRO A 32 5.90 -12.70 -6.05
C PRO A 32 5.25 -11.91 -4.91
N VAL A 33 4.04 -11.41 -5.10
CA VAL A 33 3.34 -10.64 -4.04
C VAL A 33 3.07 -11.48 -2.79
N SER A 34 3.02 -12.82 -2.92
CA SER A 34 2.92 -13.74 -1.79
C SER A 34 4.13 -13.68 -0.85
N SER A 35 5.34 -13.32 -1.35
CA SER A 35 6.52 -13.18 -0.51
C SER A 35 6.39 -12.04 0.50
N PHE A 36 5.70 -10.96 0.12
CA PHE A 36 5.41 -9.85 1.04
C PHE A 36 4.39 -10.25 2.11
N TYR A 37 3.38 -11.05 1.75
CA TYR A 37 2.46 -11.64 2.72
C TYR A 37 3.18 -12.53 3.73
N GLU A 38 4.07 -13.41 3.26
CA GLU A 38 4.88 -14.27 4.12
C GLU A 38 5.77 -13.44 5.07
N ALA A 39 6.33 -12.31 4.59
CA ALA A 39 7.14 -11.41 5.41
C ALA A 39 6.29 -10.71 6.50
N VAL A 40 5.06 -10.31 6.17
CA VAL A 40 4.13 -9.76 7.17
C VAL A 40 3.82 -10.80 8.25
N LEU A 41 3.58 -12.06 7.88
CA LEU A 41 3.33 -13.11 8.85
C LEU A 41 4.57 -13.43 9.70
N ALA A 42 5.76 -13.47 9.10
CA ALA A 42 7.01 -13.72 9.80
C ALA A 42 7.39 -12.61 10.80
N ALA A 43 6.89 -11.40 10.59
CA ALA A 43 7.11 -10.26 11.49
C ALA A 43 6.21 -10.28 12.73
N GLN A 44 5.25 -11.20 12.81
CA GLN A 44 4.29 -11.22 13.91
C GLN A 44 4.95 -11.71 15.21
N PRO A 45 4.49 -11.22 16.38
CA PRO A 45 4.99 -11.67 17.68
C PRO A 45 4.65 -13.15 17.91
N GLU A 46 5.43 -13.79 18.77
CA GLU A 46 5.19 -15.18 19.19
C GLU A 46 3.79 -15.33 19.80
N GLY A 47 2.99 -16.24 19.28
CA GLY A 47 1.58 -16.41 19.68
C GLY A 47 0.55 -15.69 18.79
N ALA A 48 1.00 -14.99 17.75
CA ALA A 48 0.13 -14.42 16.72
C ALA A 48 -0.43 -15.47 15.72
N GLU A 49 -0.38 -16.74 16.06
CA GLU A 49 -0.73 -17.88 15.20
C GLU A 49 -2.22 -17.97 14.85
N ASP A 50 -3.05 -17.14 15.49
CA ASP A 50 -4.50 -17.11 15.26
C ASP A 50 -4.94 -16.20 14.09
N LEU A 51 -4.00 -15.56 13.38
CA LEU A 51 -4.32 -14.84 12.14
C LEU A 51 -4.62 -15.84 11.02
N ILE A 52 -5.90 -16.07 10.80
CA ILE A 52 -6.37 -16.92 9.70
C ILE A 52 -6.84 -16.02 8.56
N PHE A 53 -6.20 -16.16 7.41
CA PHE A 53 -6.61 -15.51 6.18
C PHE A 53 -7.07 -16.54 5.16
N PHE A 54 -8.04 -16.15 4.34
CA PHE A 54 -8.38 -16.83 3.10
C PHE A 54 -7.95 -15.97 1.93
N GLU A 55 -7.33 -16.58 0.94
CA GLU A 55 -7.09 -15.90 -0.32
C GLU A 55 -8.40 -15.80 -1.11
N GLU A 56 -8.90 -14.57 -1.28
CA GLU A 56 -10.12 -14.30 -2.04
C GLU A 56 -9.78 -14.18 -3.53
N SER A 57 -10.47 -14.93 -4.35
CA SER A 57 -10.27 -14.94 -5.80
C SER A 57 -11.54 -14.66 -6.61
N ASN A 58 -12.68 -14.43 -5.94
CA ASN A 58 -13.94 -14.11 -6.60
C ASN A 58 -13.94 -12.66 -7.10
N PRO A 59 -13.91 -12.41 -8.43
CA PRO A 59 -13.83 -11.05 -8.97
C PRO A 59 -15.00 -10.17 -8.56
N ALA A 60 -16.19 -10.72 -8.42
CA ALA A 60 -17.38 -9.95 -8.03
C ALA A 60 -17.28 -9.46 -6.59
N LEU A 61 -16.69 -10.27 -5.70
CA LEU A 61 -16.48 -9.89 -4.31
C LEU A 61 -15.34 -8.86 -4.21
N ILE A 62 -14.23 -9.10 -4.90
CA ILE A 62 -13.12 -8.14 -4.98
C ILE A 62 -13.61 -6.78 -5.47
N ASN A 63 -14.36 -6.73 -6.58
CA ASN A 63 -14.90 -5.47 -7.09
C ASN A 63 -15.89 -4.79 -6.14
N SER A 64 -16.56 -5.54 -5.28
CA SER A 64 -17.46 -4.94 -4.28
C SER A 64 -16.71 -4.22 -3.17
N PHE A 65 -15.51 -4.68 -2.82
CA PHE A 65 -14.65 -4.06 -1.80
C PHE A 65 -13.70 -3.02 -2.38
N TYR A 66 -13.28 -3.19 -3.64
CA TYR A 66 -12.29 -2.34 -4.34
C TYR A 66 -12.84 -1.84 -5.69
N PRO A 67 -13.90 -1.01 -5.68
CA PRO A 67 -14.51 -0.52 -6.92
C PRO A 67 -13.49 0.23 -7.78
N GLY A 68 -13.40 -0.17 -9.06
CA GLY A 68 -12.49 0.44 -10.03
C GLY A 68 -11.13 -0.22 -10.16
N LEU A 69 -10.80 -1.18 -9.29
CA LEU A 69 -9.53 -1.92 -9.40
C LEU A 69 -9.51 -2.79 -10.67
N ASP A 70 -10.65 -3.29 -11.11
CA ASP A 70 -10.83 -4.06 -12.35
C ASP A 70 -10.57 -3.27 -13.64
N GLY A 71 -10.53 -1.93 -13.53
CA GLY A 71 -10.13 -1.03 -14.62
C GLY A 71 -8.61 -0.81 -14.72
N ILE A 72 -7.80 -1.35 -13.80
CA ILE A 72 -6.35 -1.19 -13.73
C ILE A 72 -5.67 -2.50 -14.15
N GLU A 73 -4.73 -2.42 -15.09
CA GLU A 73 -3.94 -3.59 -15.49
C GLU A 73 -2.92 -3.94 -14.40
N LEU A 74 -3.12 -5.10 -13.77
CA LEU A 74 -2.25 -5.65 -12.74
C LEU A 74 -1.40 -6.79 -13.30
N SER A 75 -0.12 -6.82 -12.93
CA SER A 75 0.79 -7.96 -13.21
C SER A 75 0.54 -9.09 -12.22
N GLN A 76 0.28 -8.75 -10.97
CA GLN A 76 0.00 -9.67 -9.88
C GLN A 76 -1.00 -9.06 -8.90
N GLN A 77 -1.75 -9.91 -8.21
CA GLN A 77 -2.64 -9.51 -7.13
C GLN A 77 -2.85 -10.67 -6.15
N ALA A 78 -3.01 -10.34 -4.87
CA ALA A 78 -3.42 -11.27 -3.84
C ALA A 78 -4.27 -10.53 -2.80
N PHE A 79 -5.38 -11.15 -2.40
CA PHE A 79 -6.34 -10.60 -1.44
C PHE A 79 -6.50 -11.59 -0.29
N TYR A 80 -5.94 -11.26 0.86
CA TYR A 80 -6.02 -12.08 2.06
C TYR A 80 -7.04 -11.47 3.01
N MET A 81 -8.17 -12.15 3.16
CA MET A 81 -9.32 -11.69 3.92
C MET A 81 -9.59 -12.57 5.14
N PRO A 82 -10.17 -12.04 6.22
CA PRO A 82 -10.53 -12.84 7.37
C PRO A 82 -11.76 -13.70 7.06
N PRO A 83 -11.91 -14.85 7.71
CA PRO A 83 -13.11 -15.69 7.58
C PRO A 83 -14.39 -15.01 8.06
N ILE A 84 -14.24 -13.98 8.92
CA ILE A 84 -15.35 -13.23 9.49
C ILE A 84 -15.06 -11.75 9.32
N ALA A 85 -15.88 -11.06 8.53
CA ALA A 85 -15.71 -9.64 8.18
C ALA A 85 -15.87 -8.63 9.35
N THR A 86 -16.11 -9.10 10.58
CA THR A 86 -16.25 -8.22 11.75
C THR A 86 -14.90 -7.84 12.37
N HIS A 87 -13.81 -8.48 11.96
CA HIS A 87 -12.47 -8.14 12.43
C HIS A 87 -11.76 -7.27 11.39
N PRO A 88 -11.09 -6.17 11.81
CA PRO A 88 -10.25 -5.37 10.93
C PRO A 88 -8.95 -6.14 10.65
N CYS A 89 -9.00 -7.04 9.68
CA CYS A 89 -7.91 -7.94 9.36
C CYS A 89 -7.94 -8.22 7.86
N GLU A 90 -7.10 -7.52 7.09
CA GLU A 90 -7.09 -7.63 5.64
C GLU A 90 -5.70 -7.26 5.11
N ILE A 91 -5.16 -8.05 4.19
CA ILE A 91 -3.91 -7.78 3.50
C ILE A 91 -4.17 -7.89 2.00
N VAL A 92 -3.93 -6.81 1.27
CA VAL A 92 -4.06 -6.77 -0.19
C VAL A 92 -2.75 -6.32 -0.78
N LEU A 93 -2.27 -7.07 -1.77
CA LEU A 93 -1.00 -6.86 -2.42
C LEU A 93 -1.21 -6.89 -3.92
N VAL A 94 -0.76 -5.87 -4.63
CA VAL A 94 -0.82 -5.81 -6.09
C VAL A 94 0.48 -5.29 -6.68
N GLU A 95 0.77 -5.70 -7.91
CA GLU A 95 1.77 -5.10 -8.78
C GLU A 95 1.07 -4.54 -10.01
N VAL A 96 1.14 -3.23 -10.23
CA VAL A 96 0.61 -2.59 -11.43
C VAL A 96 1.55 -2.77 -12.62
N GLN A 97 1.01 -2.93 -13.83
CA GLN A 97 1.85 -3.00 -15.03
C GLN A 97 2.48 -1.65 -15.36
N ASP A 98 1.74 -0.56 -15.17
CA ASP A 98 2.20 0.81 -15.41
C ASP A 98 2.27 1.59 -14.09
N SER A 99 3.45 2.09 -13.75
CA SER A 99 3.69 2.89 -12.55
C SER A 99 2.80 4.15 -12.47
N ALA A 100 2.29 4.64 -13.59
CA ALA A 100 1.33 5.75 -13.62
C ALA A 100 0.02 5.42 -12.87
N ASN A 101 -0.29 4.13 -12.70
CA ASN A 101 -1.50 3.66 -12.01
C ASN A 101 -1.32 3.44 -10.50
N VAL A 102 -0.10 3.57 -9.97
CA VAL A 102 0.18 3.37 -8.52
C VAL A 102 -0.72 4.25 -7.66
N GLN A 103 -0.82 5.54 -7.97
CA GLN A 103 -1.65 6.45 -7.19
C GLN A 103 -3.14 6.11 -7.27
N ALA A 104 -3.64 5.65 -8.42
CA ALA A 104 -5.03 5.23 -8.54
C ALA A 104 -5.35 4.02 -7.65
N VAL A 105 -4.41 3.06 -7.54
CA VAL A 105 -4.56 1.93 -6.61
C VAL A 105 -4.50 2.39 -5.15
N VAL A 106 -3.58 3.29 -4.81
CA VAL A 106 -3.50 3.88 -3.45
C VAL A 106 -4.83 4.55 -3.08
N ASP A 107 -5.45 5.30 -4.00
CA ASP A 107 -6.73 5.97 -3.76
C ASP A 107 -7.88 4.96 -3.57
N ILE A 108 -7.89 3.87 -4.32
CA ILE A 108 -8.87 2.77 -4.15
C ILE A 108 -8.70 2.10 -2.78
N PHE A 109 -7.46 1.82 -2.38
CA PHE A 109 -7.18 1.22 -1.07
C PHE A 109 -7.51 2.17 0.08
N GLN A 110 -7.26 3.47 -0.08
CA GLN A 110 -7.68 4.45 0.91
C GLN A 110 -9.21 4.51 1.04
N ALA A 111 -9.94 4.47 -0.07
CA ALA A 111 -11.39 4.42 -0.04
C ALA A 111 -11.93 3.17 0.68
N ARG A 112 -11.23 2.02 0.57
CA ARG A 112 -11.55 0.81 1.33
C ARG A 112 -11.33 1.00 2.84
N ILE A 113 -10.22 1.64 3.22
CA ILE A 113 -9.92 1.99 4.62
C ILE A 113 -11.00 2.91 5.17
N ASP A 114 -11.34 3.97 4.46
CA ASP A 114 -12.35 4.94 4.86
C ASP A 114 -13.72 4.27 5.06
N LEU A 115 -14.10 3.35 4.16
CA LEU A 115 -15.33 2.58 4.29
C LEU A 115 -15.32 1.68 5.54
N GLY A 116 -14.19 1.07 5.86
CA GLY A 116 -14.01 0.27 7.07
C GLY A 116 -14.11 1.12 8.33
N ALA A 117 -13.49 2.31 8.31
CA ALA A 117 -13.46 3.28 9.40
C ALA A 117 -14.82 3.93 9.69
N ASP A 118 -15.68 4.05 8.68
CA ASP A 118 -17.04 4.64 8.81
C ASP A 118 -18.12 3.62 9.19
N ASN A 119 -17.74 2.38 9.48
CA ASN A 119 -18.70 1.32 9.79
C ASN A 119 -19.39 1.52 11.15
N THR A 120 -20.61 2.03 11.12
CA THR A 120 -21.42 2.28 12.33
C THR A 120 -22.06 1.01 12.91
N THR A 121 -22.14 -0.08 12.15
CA THR A 121 -22.73 -1.35 12.60
C THR A 121 -21.79 -2.10 13.55
N TYR A 122 -20.47 -1.97 13.34
CA TYR A 122 -19.44 -2.61 14.15
C TYR A 122 -18.39 -1.58 14.58
N PRO A 123 -18.68 -0.79 15.66
CA PRO A 123 -17.82 0.31 16.10
C PRO A 123 -16.41 -0.12 16.49
N GLU A 124 -16.25 -1.33 17.05
CA GLU A 124 -14.93 -1.86 17.43
C GLU A 124 -14.10 -2.18 16.18
N SER A 125 -14.75 -2.72 15.13
CA SER A 125 -14.10 -2.92 13.84
C SER A 125 -13.70 -1.59 13.19
N ALA A 126 -14.59 -0.60 13.21
CA ALA A 126 -14.32 0.75 12.70
C ALA A 126 -13.09 1.37 13.39
N ALA A 127 -12.99 1.26 14.71
CA ALA A 127 -11.84 1.73 15.47
C ALA A 127 -10.52 1.04 15.03
N GLY A 128 -10.57 -0.26 14.77
CA GLY A 128 -9.41 -1.00 14.24
C GLY A 128 -8.98 -0.50 12.86
N TRP A 129 -9.92 -0.25 11.95
CA TRP A 129 -9.62 0.35 10.65
C TRP A 129 -9.00 1.75 10.77
N GLN A 130 -9.51 2.58 11.69
CA GLN A 130 -8.98 3.94 11.93
C GLN A 130 -7.56 3.94 12.49
N LEU A 131 -7.23 2.98 13.34
CA LEU A 131 -5.97 2.98 14.10
C LEU A 131 -4.86 2.17 13.42
N TYR A 132 -5.20 1.11 12.70
CA TYR A 132 -4.22 0.10 12.28
C TYR A 132 -4.17 -0.11 10.76
N ALA A 133 -5.11 0.47 9.98
CA ALA A 133 -5.08 0.35 8.54
C ALA A 133 -4.10 1.34 7.92
N GLN A 134 -3.35 0.88 6.93
CA GLN A 134 -2.45 1.73 6.15
C GLN A 134 -2.25 1.20 4.73
N THR A 135 -1.89 2.11 3.85
CA THR A 135 -1.44 1.80 2.49
C THR A 135 0.05 2.11 2.36
N GLN A 136 0.79 1.19 1.77
CA GLN A 136 2.21 1.36 1.45
C GLN A 136 2.42 1.09 -0.05
N TYR A 137 3.45 1.70 -0.64
CA TYR A 137 3.83 1.40 -2.02
C TYR A 137 5.33 1.56 -2.22
N SER A 138 5.88 0.79 -3.17
CA SER A 138 7.29 0.86 -3.57
C SER A 138 7.43 0.37 -5.02
N GLY A 139 7.97 1.22 -5.91
CA GLY A 139 7.97 0.95 -7.34
C GLY A 139 6.55 0.75 -7.88
N ASN A 140 6.29 -0.40 -8.49
CA ASN A 140 4.98 -0.79 -9.03
C ASN A 140 4.11 -1.57 -8.02
N PHE A 141 4.62 -1.82 -6.82
CA PHE A 141 3.91 -2.58 -5.80
C PHE A 141 3.12 -1.68 -4.87
N VAL A 142 1.89 -2.05 -4.58
CA VAL A 142 1.00 -1.37 -3.63
C VAL A 142 0.43 -2.41 -2.67
N CYS A 143 0.44 -2.08 -1.39
CA CYS A 143 -0.13 -2.89 -0.33
C CYS A 143 -1.15 -2.07 0.46
N MET A 144 -2.29 -2.67 0.79
CA MET A 144 -3.15 -2.22 1.87
C MET A 144 -3.11 -3.29 2.96
N ILE A 145 -2.92 -2.87 4.18
CA ILE A 145 -2.85 -3.78 5.33
C ILE A 145 -3.61 -3.19 6.51
N VAL A 146 -4.43 -4.01 7.13
CA VAL A 146 -5.01 -3.78 8.45
C VAL A 146 -4.88 -5.06 9.26
N LEU A 147 -4.32 -4.97 10.45
CA LEU A 147 -4.19 -6.07 11.39
C LEU A 147 -4.84 -5.67 12.72
N PRO A 148 -5.33 -6.64 13.52
CA PRO A 148 -5.91 -6.36 14.83
C PRO A 148 -4.88 -5.75 15.80
N GLU A 149 -5.37 -5.19 16.90
CA GLU A 149 -4.52 -4.73 18.00
C GLU A 149 -3.58 -5.85 18.50
N GLY A 150 -2.32 -5.49 18.73
CA GLY A 150 -1.29 -6.42 19.19
C GLY A 150 -0.48 -7.09 18.09
N TYR A 151 -0.89 -6.92 16.83
CA TYR A 151 -0.11 -7.38 15.68
C TYR A 151 0.76 -6.25 15.12
N VAL A 152 1.82 -6.62 14.39
CA VAL A 152 2.80 -5.69 13.85
C VAL A 152 2.59 -5.53 12.36
N VAL A 153 2.37 -4.30 11.91
CA VAL A 153 2.51 -3.95 10.51
C VAL A 153 3.95 -3.50 10.28
N PRO A 154 4.72 -4.17 9.39
CA PRO A 154 6.08 -3.76 9.07
C PRO A 154 6.13 -2.30 8.61
N GLU A 155 7.18 -1.56 9.01
CA GLU A 155 7.36 -0.16 8.61
C GLU A 155 7.39 -0.01 7.08
N ASN A 156 8.01 -0.99 6.40
CA ASN A 156 7.95 -1.14 4.96
C ASN A 156 7.75 -2.62 4.60
N VAL A 157 6.59 -2.97 4.07
CA VAL A 157 6.25 -4.33 3.66
C VAL A 157 7.13 -4.81 2.49
N PHE A 158 7.70 -3.89 1.74
CA PHE A 158 8.48 -4.19 0.53
C PHE A 158 10.01 -4.25 0.77
N ASP A 159 10.48 -4.00 1.99
CA ASP A 159 11.87 -4.18 2.38
C ASP A 159 12.11 -5.63 2.85
N LEU A 160 12.29 -6.53 1.90
CA LEU A 160 12.62 -7.95 2.11
C LEU A 160 14.13 -8.20 2.04
#